data_1ba306bd4f486152cc1c0c43f6c9afec
#
_entry.id   1ba306bd4f486152cc1c0c43f6c9afec
#
_cell.length_a   1.000
_cell.length_b   1.000
_cell.length_c   1.000
_cell.angle_alpha   90.00
_cell.angle_beta   90.00
_cell.angle_gamma   90.00
#
_symmetry.space_group_name_H-M   'P 1'
#
loop_
_entity.id
_entity.type
_entity.pdbx_description
1 polymer ?
#
loop_
_entity_poly.entity_id
_entity_poly.type
_entity_poly.pdbx_seq_one_letter_code
_entity_poly.pdbx_strand_id
1 'polypeptide(L)'
;DTRNAHKTASGSYLVAHERDGVVREYDAKGSVIWEYAVPLFGRERAGGHSPEAFGNQLYSAVRLPNGNTLIGTGNGHSVIEVTPEKEIVWKLEQNDLDGITLAWVTQVERLPNGNTRLVNCHAGPDNPQIIEVTPAKQVVWTFHDFDTFGNSMPVALVLPAE
;
A
#
# COMPACT_ATOMS: atom_id res chain seq x y z
N ASP A 1 0.65 11.25 12.43
CA ASP A 1 1.51 11.43 11.25
C ASP A 1 0.73 11.08 9.98
N THR A 2 0.84 11.93 8.96
CA THR A 2 0.27 11.74 7.63
C THR A 2 1.39 11.37 6.68
N ARG A 3 1.23 10.32 5.88
CA ARG A 3 2.23 9.89 4.89
C ARG A 3 1.85 10.25 3.48
N ASN A 4 0.60 10.09 3.15
CA ASN A 4 0.12 10.23 1.78
C ASN A 4 -1.26 10.88 1.78
N ALA A 5 -1.49 11.80 0.83
CA ALA A 5 -2.76 12.46 0.64
C ALA A 5 -3.03 12.62 -0.86
N HIS A 6 -4.20 12.19 -1.32
CA HIS A 6 -4.64 12.28 -2.70
C HIS A 6 -5.97 13.02 -2.81
N LYS A 7 -6.07 13.91 -3.77
CA LYS A 7 -7.37 14.48 -4.16
C LYS A 7 -8.12 13.47 -5.01
N THR A 8 -9.34 13.15 -4.62
CA THR A 8 -10.21 12.24 -5.37
C THR A 8 -10.89 12.95 -6.55
N ALA A 9 -11.46 12.19 -7.47
CA ALA A 9 -12.22 12.74 -8.59
C ALA A 9 -13.46 13.54 -8.14
N SER A 10 -14.04 13.24 -6.97
CA SER A 10 -15.15 13.97 -6.37
C SER A 10 -14.75 15.31 -5.74
N GLY A 11 -13.42 15.58 -5.64
CA GLY A 11 -12.89 16.79 -5.03
C GLY A 11 -12.63 16.68 -3.52
N SER A 12 -12.90 15.54 -2.90
CA SER A 12 -12.50 15.21 -1.52
C SER A 12 -11.00 14.87 -1.45
N TYR A 13 -10.48 14.68 -0.24
CA TYR A 13 -9.10 14.28 0.01
C TYR A 13 -9.04 12.98 0.78
N LEU A 14 -8.37 11.98 0.20
CA LEU A 14 -8.09 10.70 0.85
C LEU A 14 -6.72 10.76 1.51
N VAL A 15 -6.63 10.48 2.80
CA VAL A 15 -5.44 10.70 3.61
C VAL A 15 -5.09 9.44 4.39
N ALA A 16 -3.84 9.01 4.29
CA ALA A 16 -3.27 7.90 5.07
C ALA A 16 -2.66 8.44 6.37
N HIS A 17 -3.27 8.10 7.51
CA HIS A 17 -2.79 8.46 8.85
C HIS A 17 -2.01 7.28 9.44
N GLU A 18 -0.70 7.27 9.24
CA GLU A 18 0.18 6.18 9.64
C GLU A 18 0.06 5.82 11.11
N ARG A 19 0.23 6.81 12.00
CA ARG A 19 0.23 6.61 13.45
C ARG A 19 -1.08 6.04 13.97
N ASP A 20 -2.19 6.52 13.39
CA ASP A 20 -3.53 6.09 13.78
C ASP A 20 -3.90 4.73 13.18
N GLY A 21 -3.21 4.29 12.13
CA GLY A 21 -3.54 3.09 11.36
C GLY A 21 -4.85 3.22 10.59
N VAL A 22 -5.17 4.42 10.09
CA VAL A 22 -6.49 4.77 9.55
C VAL A 22 -6.35 5.51 8.23
N VAL A 23 -7.18 5.17 7.25
CA VAL A 23 -7.45 6.00 6.08
C VAL A 23 -8.68 6.84 6.33
N ARG A 24 -8.61 8.16 6.09
CA ARG A 24 -9.76 9.06 6.17
C ARG A 24 -9.97 9.79 4.85
N GLU A 25 -11.22 9.94 4.46
CA GLU A 25 -11.63 10.83 3.38
C GLU A 25 -12.28 12.07 3.96
N TYR A 26 -11.80 13.22 3.52
CA TYR A 26 -12.26 14.54 3.98
C TYR A 26 -12.97 15.27 2.85
N ASP A 27 -14.09 15.89 3.14
CA ASP A 27 -14.76 16.82 2.23
C ASP A 27 -13.97 18.15 2.09
N ALA A 28 -14.46 19.05 1.23
CA ALA A 28 -13.83 20.34 0.99
C ALA A 28 -13.84 21.27 2.24
N LYS A 29 -14.62 20.94 3.29
CA LYS A 29 -14.68 21.67 4.55
C LYS A 29 -13.80 21.06 5.63
N GLY A 30 -13.14 19.92 5.33
CA GLY A 30 -12.30 19.17 6.27
C GLY A 30 -13.08 18.22 7.19
N SER A 31 -14.36 17.95 6.91
CA SER A 31 -15.14 16.96 7.64
C SER A 31 -14.82 15.56 7.15
N VAL A 32 -14.68 14.61 8.07
CA VAL A 32 -14.50 13.18 7.71
C VAL A 32 -15.82 12.64 7.15
N ILE A 33 -15.79 12.15 5.89
CA ILE A 33 -16.96 11.58 5.21
C ILE A 33 -16.85 10.07 5.03
N TRP A 34 -15.64 9.50 5.16
CA TRP A 34 -15.39 8.07 5.18
C TRP A 34 -14.11 7.78 5.96
N GLU A 35 -14.08 6.64 6.67
CA GLU A 35 -12.92 6.21 7.45
C GLU A 35 -12.79 4.69 7.39
N TYR A 36 -11.54 4.19 7.29
CA TYR A 36 -11.23 2.77 7.38
C TYR A 36 -10.02 2.54 8.29
N ALA A 37 -10.22 1.81 9.39
CA ALA A 37 -9.14 1.37 10.27
C ALA A 37 -8.54 0.07 9.73
N VAL A 38 -7.23 0.06 9.47
CA VAL A 38 -6.52 -1.14 9.00
C VAL A 38 -6.48 -2.17 10.14
N PRO A 39 -7.05 -3.37 9.93
CA PRO A 39 -7.11 -4.37 10.99
C PRO A 39 -5.75 -5.02 11.22
N LEU A 40 -5.51 -5.48 12.44
CA LEU A 40 -4.33 -6.28 12.80
C LEU A 40 -4.48 -7.78 12.47
N PHE A 41 -5.63 -8.20 11.95
CA PHE A 41 -5.93 -9.61 11.60
C PHE A 41 -5.65 -10.61 12.72
N GLY A 42 -5.84 -10.20 13.97
CA GLY A 42 -5.61 -11.05 15.16
C GLY A 42 -4.13 -11.23 15.54
N ARG A 43 -3.21 -10.51 14.88
CA ARG A 43 -1.77 -10.53 15.20
C ARG A 43 -1.41 -9.46 16.22
N GLU A 44 -0.38 -9.73 17.03
CA GLU A 44 0.21 -8.74 17.93
C GLU A 44 1.14 -7.78 17.18
N ARG A 45 1.28 -6.55 17.70
CA ARG A 45 2.22 -5.58 17.13
C ARG A 45 3.66 -5.91 17.50
N ALA A 46 4.55 -5.82 16.51
CA ALA A 46 5.99 -5.87 16.67
C ALA A 46 6.60 -4.62 15.99
N GLY A 47 7.30 -3.79 16.75
CA GLY A 47 7.86 -2.53 16.25
C GLY A 47 8.92 -2.73 15.17
N GLY A 48 9.09 -1.71 14.30
CA GLY A 48 10.10 -1.71 13.23
C GLY A 48 9.48 -1.65 11.83
N HIS A 49 10.36 -1.78 10.83
CA HIS A 49 10.00 -1.72 9.40
C HIS A 49 10.41 -2.99 8.64
N SER A 50 11.26 -3.84 9.22
CA SER A 50 11.74 -5.08 8.62
C SER A 50 10.63 -6.13 8.50
N PRO A 51 10.86 -7.24 7.79
CA PRO A 51 9.86 -8.30 7.63
C PRO A 51 9.33 -8.92 8.93
N GLU A 52 10.11 -8.83 10.01
CA GLU A 52 9.73 -9.35 11.35
C GLU A 52 8.82 -8.40 12.14
N ALA A 53 8.79 -7.12 11.75
CA ALA A 53 7.87 -6.15 12.34
C ALA A 53 6.42 -6.49 11.96
N PHE A 54 5.46 -5.97 12.70
CA PHE A 54 4.06 -6.06 12.32
C PHE A 54 3.22 -4.97 13.01
N GLY A 55 2.27 -4.43 12.28
CA GLY A 55 1.36 -3.41 12.81
C GLY A 55 0.32 -2.97 11.78
N ASN A 56 -0.28 -1.83 12.03
CA ASN A 56 -1.20 -1.17 11.12
C ASN A 56 -0.79 0.26 10.77
N GLN A 57 0.51 0.55 10.84
CA GLN A 57 1.07 1.83 10.43
C GLN A 57 1.10 1.90 8.89
N LEU A 58 -0.08 2.13 8.30
CA LEU A 58 -0.24 2.18 6.84
C LEU A 58 0.54 3.35 6.23
N TYR A 59 0.86 3.22 4.94
CA TYR A 59 1.64 4.25 4.25
C TYR A 59 0.84 5.01 3.18
N SER A 60 0.06 4.33 2.36
CA SER A 60 -0.66 4.95 1.25
C SER A 60 -2.08 4.42 1.09
N ALA A 61 -2.92 5.25 0.50
CA ALA A 61 -4.26 4.87 0.08
C ALA A 61 -4.65 5.60 -1.21
N VAL A 62 -5.25 4.89 -2.16
CA VAL A 62 -5.67 5.43 -3.45
C VAL A 62 -7.13 5.03 -3.71
N ARG A 63 -7.98 6.01 -4.07
CA ARG A 63 -9.35 5.73 -4.52
C ARG A 63 -9.32 5.23 -5.96
N LEU A 64 -9.88 4.06 -6.19
CA LEU A 64 -9.99 3.44 -7.52
C LEU A 64 -11.23 3.96 -8.27
N PRO A 65 -11.27 3.86 -9.62
CA PRO A 65 -12.42 4.28 -10.41
C PRO A 65 -13.73 3.54 -10.07
N ASN A 66 -13.66 2.31 -9.58
CA ASN A 66 -14.81 1.52 -9.14
C ASN A 66 -15.35 1.93 -7.75
N GLY A 67 -14.77 2.93 -7.11
CA GLY A 67 -15.14 3.41 -5.77
C GLY A 67 -14.41 2.71 -4.62
N ASN A 68 -13.70 1.61 -4.87
CA ASN A 68 -12.89 0.93 -3.86
C ASN A 68 -11.66 1.75 -3.47
N THR A 69 -11.04 1.42 -2.35
CA THR A 69 -9.79 2.01 -1.90
C THR A 69 -8.69 0.95 -1.86
N LEU A 70 -7.60 1.20 -2.59
CA LEU A 70 -6.38 0.39 -2.52
C LEU A 70 -5.47 0.96 -1.45
N ILE A 71 -4.97 0.12 -0.54
CA ILE A 71 -4.21 0.54 0.65
C ILE A 71 -2.90 -0.23 0.73
N GLY A 72 -1.78 0.49 0.81
CA GLY A 72 -0.48 -0.04 1.20
C GLY A 72 -0.35 0.01 2.74
N THR A 73 -0.32 -1.15 3.37
CA THR A 73 -0.50 -1.25 4.82
C THR A 73 0.77 -0.99 5.63
N GLY A 74 1.86 -0.52 4.99
CA GLY A 74 3.12 -0.24 5.69
C GLY A 74 3.65 -1.50 6.40
N ASN A 75 3.81 -1.45 7.73
CA ASN A 75 4.26 -2.61 8.51
C ASN A 75 3.18 -3.68 8.73
N GLY A 76 2.04 -3.58 8.06
CA GLY A 76 1.12 -4.70 7.88
C GLY A 76 1.54 -5.65 6.76
N HIS A 77 2.61 -5.29 6.03
CA HIS A 77 3.27 -6.09 4.98
C HIS A 77 2.30 -6.61 3.92
N SER A 78 1.31 -5.81 3.55
CA SER A 78 0.27 -6.24 2.61
C SER A 78 -0.27 -5.08 1.78
N VAL A 79 -0.97 -5.45 0.71
CA VAL A 79 -1.86 -4.55 -0.02
C VAL A 79 -3.28 -5.06 0.15
N ILE A 80 -4.22 -4.19 0.46
CA ILE A 80 -5.63 -4.54 0.53
C ILE A 80 -6.46 -3.62 -0.36
N GLU A 81 -7.51 -4.16 -0.97
CA GLU A 81 -8.55 -3.39 -1.64
C GLU A 81 -9.84 -3.51 -0.84
N VAL A 82 -10.43 -2.38 -0.44
CA VAL A 82 -11.64 -2.33 0.37
C VAL A 82 -12.75 -1.59 -0.36
N THR A 83 -13.99 -2.06 -0.21
CA THR A 83 -15.18 -1.40 -0.76
C THR A 83 -15.54 -0.13 0.04
N PRO A 84 -16.44 0.74 -0.48
CA PRO A 84 -17.02 1.83 0.32
C PRO A 84 -17.67 1.35 1.62
N GLU A 85 -18.24 0.13 1.64
CA GLU A 85 -18.84 -0.53 2.81
C GLU A 85 -17.81 -1.15 3.77
N LYS A 86 -16.51 -0.98 3.45
CA LYS A 86 -15.37 -1.42 4.28
C LYS A 86 -15.11 -2.93 4.25
N GLU A 87 -15.57 -3.62 3.22
CA GLU A 87 -15.28 -5.03 3.00
C GLU A 87 -13.97 -5.20 2.21
N ILE A 88 -13.10 -6.13 2.62
CA ILE A 88 -11.89 -6.47 1.87
C ILE A 88 -12.28 -7.40 0.73
N VAL A 89 -12.07 -6.95 -0.52
CA VAL A 89 -12.40 -7.70 -1.74
C VAL A 89 -11.16 -8.27 -2.45
N TRP A 90 -9.98 -7.77 -2.13
CA TRP A 90 -8.71 -8.31 -2.60
C TRP A 90 -7.61 -8.04 -1.58
N LYS A 91 -6.67 -8.97 -1.42
CA LYS A 91 -5.56 -8.86 -0.48
C LYS A 91 -4.33 -9.56 -1.02
N LEU A 92 -3.18 -8.92 -0.93
CA LEU A 92 -1.85 -9.50 -1.15
C LEU A 92 -1.12 -9.50 0.18
N GLU A 93 -0.80 -10.67 0.72
CA GLU A 93 -0.17 -10.82 2.04
C GLU A 93 1.34 -10.98 1.92
N GLN A 94 2.01 -10.90 3.05
CA GLN A 94 3.47 -10.85 3.19
C GLN A 94 4.22 -11.93 2.39
N ASN A 95 3.71 -13.15 2.34
CA ASN A 95 4.36 -14.31 1.76
C ASN A 95 3.53 -14.95 0.63
N ASP A 96 2.63 -14.20 0.01
CA ASP A 96 1.81 -14.69 -1.12
C ASP A 96 2.60 -14.84 -2.42
N LEU A 97 3.76 -14.20 -2.54
CA LEU A 97 4.58 -14.20 -3.74
C LEU A 97 5.74 -15.18 -3.60
N ASP A 98 5.89 -16.08 -4.55
CA ASP A 98 6.95 -17.08 -4.54
C ASP A 98 8.34 -16.44 -4.54
N GLY A 99 9.16 -16.79 -3.55
CA GLY A 99 10.52 -16.26 -3.36
C GLY A 99 10.61 -14.78 -2.99
N ILE A 100 9.50 -14.10 -2.71
CA ILE A 100 9.49 -12.68 -2.32
C ILE A 100 8.76 -12.50 -0.98
N THR A 101 9.42 -11.84 -0.04
CA THR A 101 8.81 -11.41 1.23
C THR A 101 8.47 -9.92 1.17
N LEU A 102 7.22 -9.57 1.44
CA LEU A 102 6.85 -8.17 1.60
C LEU A 102 7.25 -7.67 3.00
N ALA A 103 7.72 -6.42 3.05
CA ALA A 103 8.00 -5.74 4.30
C ALA A 103 7.18 -4.45 4.43
N TRP A 104 7.80 -3.31 4.58
CA TRP A 104 7.10 -2.03 4.66
C TRP A 104 6.51 -1.65 3.29
N VAL A 105 5.28 -2.13 3.01
CA VAL A 105 4.59 -1.81 1.75
C VAL A 105 4.14 -0.35 1.78
N THR A 106 4.79 0.46 0.96
CA THR A 106 4.60 1.91 0.97
C THR A 106 3.63 2.38 -0.11
N GLN A 107 4.09 2.73 -1.28
CA GLN A 107 3.24 3.20 -2.35
C GLN A 107 2.56 2.04 -3.08
N VAL A 108 1.28 2.22 -3.39
CA VAL A 108 0.50 1.27 -4.21
C VAL A 108 -0.22 2.01 -5.32
N GLU A 109 -0.40 1.34 -6.44
CA GLU A 109 -1.11 1.85 -7.61
C GLU A 109 -1.80 0.70 -8.36
N ARG A 110 -3.02 0.94 -8.82
CA ARG A 110 -3.68 0.07 -9.78
C ARG A 110 -3.40 0.60 -11.19
N LEU A 111 -2.75 -0.21 -12.01
CA LEU A 111 -2.39 0.15 -13.37
C LEU A 111 -3.58 -0.01 -14.34
N PRO A 112 -3.57 0.65 -15.53
CA PRO A 112 -4.65 0.55 -16.51
C PRO A 112 -4.91 -0.87 -17.01
N ASN A 113 -3.90 -1.75 -17.00
CA ASN A 113 -4.01 -3.16 -17.35
C ASN A 113 -4.63 -4.04 -16.25
N GLY A 114 -5.02 -3.44 -15.11
CA GLY A 114 -5.58 -4.12 -13.95
C GLY A 114 -4.55 -4.69 -12.96
N ASN A 115 -3.27 -4.64 -13.28
CA ASN A 115 -2.20 -5.06 -12.37
C ASN A 115 -2.05 -4.09 -11.20
N THR A 116 -1.48 -4.57 -10.11
CA THR A 116 -1.11 -3.75 -8.96
C THR A 116 0.39 -3.60 -8.90
N ARG A 117 0.86 -2.36 -8.89
CA ARG A 117 2.24 -2.03 -8.55
C ARG A 117 2.32 -1.64 -7.08
N LEU A 118 3.35 -2.14 -6.41
CA LEU A 118 3.64 -1.80 -5.03
C LEU A 118 5.14 -1.55 -4.83
N VAL A 119 5.46 -0.76 -3.82
CA VAL A 119 6.83 -0.53 -3.37
C VAL A 119 7.04 -1.31 -2.07
N ASN A 120 8.06 -2.18 -2.09
CA ASN A 120 8.44 -3.09 -1.02
C ASN A 120 9.67 -2.54 -0.27
N CYS A 121 9.44 -1.53 0.54
CA CYS A 121 10.48 -0.84 1.28
C CYS A 121 10.91 -1.67 2.52
N HIS A 122 12.18 -1.63 2.90
CA HIS A 122 12.75 -2.34 4.07
C HIS A 122 12.68 -3.88 4.01
N ALA A 123 12.56 -4.45 2.81
CA ALA A 123 12.48 -5.91 2.63
C ALA A 123 13.84 -6.63 2.62
N GLY A 124 14.93 -5.89 2.75
CA GLY A 124 16.29 -6.43 2.73
C GLY A 124 16.86 -6.63 1.32
N PRO A 125 18.14 -7.06 1.22
CA PRO A 125 18.85 -7.15 -0.06
C PRO A 125 18.35 -8.25 -0.98
N ASP A 126 17.63 -9.23 -0.47
CA ASP A 126 17.20 -10.40 -1.25
C ASP A 126 15.83 -10.18 -1.92
N ASN A 127 15.17 -9.06 -1.65
CA ASN A 127 13.83 -8.77 -2.14
C ASN A 127 13.79 -7.54 -3.07
N PRO A 128 12.99 -7.56 -4.15
CA PRO A 128 12.84 -6.41 -5.03
C PRO A 128 12.17 -5.24 -4.32
N GLN A 129 12.61 -4.02 -4.68
CA GLN A 129 12.06 -2.77 -4.15
C GLN A 129 10.72 -2.38 -4.80
N ILE A 130 10.50 -2.75 -6.07
CA ILE A 130 9.22 -2.51 -6.75
C ILE A 130 8.74 -3.81 -7.35
N ILE A 131 7.45 -4.07 -7.22
CA ILE A 131 6.83 -5.31 -7.70
C ILE A 131 5.54 -4.93 -8.45
N GLU A 132 5.32 -5.56 -9.61
CA GLU A 132 4.03 -5.54 -10.30
C GLU A 132 3.45 -6.94 -10.30
N VAL A 133 2.19 -7.06 -9.86
CA VAL A 133 1.46 -8.31 -9.80
C VAL A 133 0.14 -8.23 -10.55
N THR A 134 -0.29 -9.34 -11.13
CA THR A 134 -1.64 -9.49 -11.70
C THR A 134 -2.72 -9.52 -10.59
N PRO A 135 -4.02 -9.38 -10.94
CA PRO A 135 -5.12 -9.63 -9.98
C PRO A 135 -5.06 -11.02 -9.35
N ALA A 136 -4.51 -12.02 -10.06
CA ALA A 136 -4.28 -13.39 -9.56
C ALA A 136 -2.99 -13.53 -8.75
N LYS A 137 -2.34 -12.42 -8.37
CA LYS A 137 -1.11 -12.35 -7.58
C LYS A 137 0.12 -12.96 -8.25
N GLN A 138 0.15 -13.06 -9.57
CA GLN A 138 1.34 -13.50 -10.30
C GLN A 138 2.28 -12.30 -10.50
N VAL A 139 3.55 -12.45 -10.15
CA VAL A 139 4.58 -11.43 -10.42
C VAL A 139 4.83 -11.36 -11.92
N VAL A 140 4.70 -10.15 -12.50
CA VAL A 140 4.93 -9.92 -13.94
C VAL A 140 6.12 -8.98 -14.18
N TRP A 141 6.51 -8.20 -13.19
CA TRP A 141 7.67 -7.33 -13.27
C TRP A 141 8.21 -6.98 -11.89
N THR A 142 9.54 -6.84 -11.79
CA THR A 142 10.20 -6.38 -10.57
C THR A 142 11.32 -5.40 -10.89
N PHE A 143 11.60 -4.50 -9.95
CA PHE A 143 12.81 -3.70 -9.93
C PHE A 143 13.62 -4.06 -8.68
N HIS A 144 14.89 -4.40 -8.87
CA HIS A 144 15.80 -4.76 -7.81
C HIS A 144 17.19 -4.15 -8.08
N ASP A 145 17.54 -3.12 -7.34
CA ASP A 145 18.87 -2.48 -7.34
C ASP A 145 19.19 -2.02 -5.92
N PHE A 146 19.49 -3.01 -5.07
CA PHE A 146 19.75 -2.75 -3.66
C PHE A 146 21.06 -1.98 -3.43
N ASP A 147 22.05 -2.19 -4.27
CA ASP A 147 23.36 -1.52 -4.15
C ASP A 147 23.23 0.00 -4.32
N THR A 148 22.36 0.44 -5.23
CA THR A 148 22.12 1.87 -5.48
C THR A 148 21.13 2.47 -4.48
N PHE A 149 20.01 1.81 -4.21
CA PHE A 149 18.88 2.39 -3.48
C PHE A 149 18.77 1.90 -2.03
N GLY A 150 19.48 0.82 -1.69
CA GLY A 150 19.42 0.24 -0.35
C GLY A 150 18.02 -0.19 0.06
N ASN A 151 17.76 -0.08 1.34
CA ASN A 151 16.54 -0.56 1.97
C ASN A 151 15.41 0.50 2.06
N SER A 152 15.63 1.71 1.55
CA SER A 152 14.75 2.87 1.79
C SER A 152 14.27 3.53 0.50
N MET A 153 13.63 2.77 -0.37
CA MET A 153 12.89 3.30 -1.52
C MET A 153 11.39 3.35 -1.19
N PRO A 154 10.84 4.48 -0.70
CA PRO A 154 9.43 4.52 -0.29
C PRO A 154 8.45 4.87 -1.40
N VAL A 155 8.93 5.43 -2.52
CA VAL A 155 8.09 5.96 -3.62
C VAL A 155 8.71 5.62 -4.96
N ALA A 156 7.88 5.26 -5.92
CA ALA A 156 8.23 5.11 -7.33
C ALA A 156 7.08 5.64 -8.20
N LEU A 157 7.39 6.29 -9.32
CA LEU A 157 6.39 6.82 -10.25
C LEU A 157 6.52 6.14 -11.61
N VAL A 158 5.37 5.82 -12.23
CA VAL A 158 5.33 5.50 -13.66
C VAL A 158 5.23 6.80 -14.43
N LEU A 159 6.20 7.04 -15.29
CA LEU A 159 6.12 8.16 -16.20
C LEU A 159 5.30 7.74 -17.44
N PRO A 160 4.47 8.64 -18.01
CA PRO A 160 3.82 8.34 -19.28
C PRO A 160 4.89 8.09 -20.35
N ALA A 161 4.63 7.15 -21.25
CA ALA A 161 5.46 6.96 -22.41
C ALA A 161 5.39 8.24 -23.27
N GLU A 162 6.55 8.71 -23.75
CA GLU A 162 6.64 9.83 -24.69
C GLU A 162 6.05 9.47 -26.06
#